data_2748d944d26b9d21fae6c7cc8384b391
#
_entry.id   2748d944d26b9d21fae6c7cc8384b391
#
_cell.length_a   1.000
_cell.length_b   1.000
_cell.length_c   1.000
_cell.angle_alpha   90.00
_cell.angle_beta   90.00
_cell.angle_gamma   90.00
#
_symmetry.space_group_name_H-M   'P 1'
#
loop_
_entity.id
_entity.type
_entity.pdbx_description
1 polymer ?
#
loop_
_entity_poly.entity_id
_entity_poly.type
_entity_poly.pdbx_seq_one_letter_code
_entity_poly.pdbx_strand_id
1 'polypeptide(L)'
;MCIRDRSGILAGLYYLSGRKLRKIISLPTYAFVVYLFSFISMFIIVLVQNLNYENLPVYELQLFLLMALIPTLLGHTMQNWAIGYLPAYIVSISLLAEPVGSGLLAWLFFNEVPSFGVILGGLIVISGLYLVILGEESN
;
A
#
# COMPACT_ATOMS: atom_id res chain seq x y z
N MET A 1 18.78 -7.93 -11.10
CA MET A 1 17.95 -7.51 -9.95
C MET A 1 16.62 -7.03 -10.48
N CYS A 2 15.54 -7.72 -10.17
CA CYS A 2 14.18 -7.40 -10.68
C CYS A 2 13.68 -6.07 -10.12
N ILE A 3 12.81 -5.38 -10.86
CA ILE A 3 12.15 -4.14 -10.39
C ILE A 3 11.42 -4.40 -9.06
N ARG A 4 10.82 -5.58 -8.89
CA ARG A 4 10.17 -6.03 -7.63
C ARG A 4 11.11 -6.03 -6.43
N ASP A 5 12.36 -6.49 -6.58
CA ASP A 5 13.32 -6.55 -5.48
C ASP A 5 13.69 -5.15 -4.99
N ARG A 6 13.87 -4.20 -5.91
CA ARG A 6 14.14 -2.80 -5.59
C ARG A 6 12.96 -2.15 -4.87
N SER A 7 11.75 -2.40 -5.33
CA SER A 7 10.52 -1.89 -4.69
C SER A 7 10.36 -2.42 -3.28
N GLY A 8 10.64 -3.71 -3.03
CA GLY A 8 10.58 -4.30 -1.70
C GLY A 8 11.58 -3.68 -0.72
N ILE A 9 12.82 -3.45 -1.16
CA ILE A 9 13.84 -2.78 -0.32
C ILE A 9 13.42 -1.35 0.02
N LEU A 10 12.94 -0.59 -0.96
CA LEU A 10 12.46 0.78 -0.74
C LEU A 10 11.24 0.83 0.18
N ALA A 11 10.30 -0.10 0.04
CA ALA A 11 9.16 -0.22 0.94
C ALA A 11 9.62 -0.53 2.38
N GLY A 12 10.56 -1.45 2.57
CA GLY A 12 11.13 -1.75 3.88
C GLY A 12 11.78 -0.51 4.53
N LEU A 13 12.59 0.23 3.77
CA LEU A 13 13.19 1.48 4.24
C LEU A 13 12.14 2.54 4.58
N TYR A 14 11.09 2.65 3.78
CA TYR A 14 9.96 3.53 4.05
C TYR A 14 9.29 3.22 5.39
N TYR A 15 8.94 1.95 5.65
CA TYR A 15 8.30 1.55 6.91
C TYR A 15 9.21 1.73 8.13
N LEU A 16 10.50 1.38 8.03
CA LEU A 16 11.46 1.57 9.11
C LEU A 16 11.67 3.05 9.44
N SER A 17 11.82 3.89 8.42
CA SER A 17 11.96 5.35 8.57
C SER A 17 10.67 5.96 9.10
N GLY A 18 9.52 5.54 8.56
CA GLY A 18 8.20 5.98 8.97
C GLY A 18 7.96 5.71 10.46
N ARG A 19 8.30 4.53 10.96
CA ARG A 19 8.16 4.20 12.37
C ARG A 19 8.97 5.13 13.30
N LYS A 20 10.18 5.49 12.90
CA LYS A 20 11.00 6.44 13.68
C LYS A 20 10.39 7.84 13.67
N LEU A 21 9.99 8.32 12.50
CA LEU A 21 9.42 9.65 12.33
C LEU A 21 8.05 9.79 13.00
N ARG A 22 7.20 8.78 12.93
CA ARG A 22 5.86 8.76 13.53
C ARG A 22 5.87 8.83 15.07
N LYS A 23 6.99 8.57 15.71
CA LYS A 23 7.17 8.79 17.15
C LYS A 23 7.40 10.28 17.51
N ILE A 24 7.82 11.08 16.54
CA ILE A 24 8.22 12.47 16.73
C ILE A 24 7.23 13.43 16.07
N ILE A 25 6.65 13.02 14.93
CA ILE A 25 5.82 13.87 14.08
C ILE A 25 4.37 13.37 14.11
N SER A 26 3.41 14.29 14.10
CA SER A 26 1.98 13.96 14.00
C SER A 26 1.64 13.27 12.68
N LEU A 27 0.57 12.46 12.67
CA LEU A 27 0.13 11.75 11.47
C LEU A 27 -0.17 12.70 10.30
N PRO A 28 -0.92 13.80 10.48
CA PRO A 28 -1.22 14.71 9.37
C PRO A 28 0.05 15.32 8.76
N THR A 29 0.99 15.73 9.59
CA THR A 29 2.26 16.30 9.13
C THR A 29 3.08 15.28 8.35
N TYR A 30 3.19 14.05 8.87
CA TYR A 30 3.89 12.97 8.19
C TYR A 30 3.25 12.65 6.84
N ALA A 31 1.93 12.45 6.80
CA ALA A 31 1.20 12.14 5.58
C ALA A 31 1.33 13.27 4.54
N PHE A 32 1.21 14.53 4.98
CA PHE A 32 1.37 15.69 4.10
C PHE A 32 2.75 15.70 3.42
N VAL A 33 3.82 15.52 4.20
CA VAL A 33 5.18 15.49 3.66
C VAL A 33 5.37 14.33 2.67
N VAL A 34 4.93 13.13 3.02
CA VAL A 34 5.02 11.95 2.14
C VAL A 34 4.27 12.18 0.82
N TYR A 35 3.04 12.67 0.89
CA TYR A 35 2.24 12.91 -0.33
C TYR A 35 2.79 14.06 -1.16
N LEU A 36 3.33 15.11 -0.53
CA LEU A 36 3.96 16.21 -1.24
C LEU A 36 5.19 15.73 -2.03
N PHE A 37 6.08 14.95 -1.40
CA PHE A 37 7.25 14.39 -2.10
C PHE A 37 6.85 13.42 -3.21
N SER A 38 5.84 12.60 -3.00
CA SER A 38 5.28 11.70 -4.02
C SER A 38 4.72 12.50 -5.20
N PHE A 39 3.97 13.56 -4.93
CA PHE A 39 3.44 14.45 -5.96
C PHE A 39 4.55 15.12 -6.77
N ILE A 40 5.54 15.72 -6.10
CA ILE A 40 6.68 16.38 -6.77
C ILE A 40 7.44 15.38 -7.66
N SER A 41 7.71 14.18 -7.12
CA SER A 41 8.43 13.15 -7.88
C SER A 41 7.68 12.72 -9.14
N MET A 42 6.36 12.49 -9.01
CA MET A 42 5.52 12.11 -10.15
C MET A 42 5.38 13.28 -11.14
N PHE A 43 5.23 14.50 -10.65
CA PHE A 43 5.15 15.68 -11.51
C PHE A 43 6.43 15.87 -12.35
N ILE A 44 7.61 15.66 -11.76
CA ILE A 44 8.87 15.70 -12.49
C ILE A 44 8.93 14.61 -13.58
N ILE A 45 8.50 13.37 -13.25
CA ILE A 45 8.47 12.26 -14.22
C ILE A 45 7.58 12.60 -15.39
N VAL A 46 6.41 13.15 -15.12
CA VAL A 46 5.43 13.60 -16.11
C VAL A 46 6.03 14.63 -17.04
N LEU A 47 6.72 15.65 -16.50
CA LEU A 47 7.37 16.70 -17.29
C LEU A 47 8.51 16.14 -18.17
N VAL A 48 9.31 15.24 -17.61
CA VAL A 48 10.46 14.66 -18.36
C VAL A 48 10.01 13.74 -19.47
N GLN A 49 8.91 13.00 -19.27
CA GLN A 49 8.39 12.06 -20.27
C GLN A 49 7.51 12.71 -21.33
N ASN A 50 7.23 14.03 -21.24
CA ASN A 50 6.36 14.76 -22.15
C ASN A 50 5.03 14.03 -22.43
N LEU A 51 4.43 13.48 -21.36
CA LEU A 51 3.18 12.73 -21.47
C LEU A 51 2.05 13.69 -21.87
N ASN A 52 1.32 13.33 -22.91
CA ASN A 52 0.25 14.16 -23.44
C ASN A 52 -1.08 13.83 -22.74
N TYR A 53 -1.66 14.81 -22.04
CA TYR A 53 -2.90 14.64 -21.27
C TYR A 53 -4.12 15.29 -21.91
N GLU A 54 -3.96 15.84 -23.14
CA GLU A 54 -4.95 16.71 -23.76
C GLU A 54 -6.32 16.05 -24.02
N ASN A 55 -6.39 14.70 -23.98
CA ASN A 55 -7.59 13.95 -24.32
C ASN A 55 -8.00 12.92 -23.24
N LEU A 56 -7.76 13.22 -21.97
CA LEU A 56 -8.25 12.32 -20.89
C LEU A 56 -9.77 12.44 -20.78
N PRO A 57 -10.52 11.35 -21.00
CA PRO A 57 -11.96 11.37 -20.81
C PRO A 57 -12.32 11.59 -19.33
N VAL A 58 -13.43 12.28 -19.08
CA VAL A 58 -13.90 12.61 -17.72
C VAL A 58 -14.03 11.37 -16.84
N TYR A 59 -14.40 10.23 -17.42
CA TYR A 59 -14.48 8.95 -16.73
C TYR A 59 -13.13 8.52 -16.11
N GLU A 60 -12.02 8.66 -16.85
CA GLU A 60 -10.69 8.32 -16.33
C GLU A 60 -10.28 9.26 -15.18
N LEU A 61 -10.60 10.54 -15.28
CA LEU A 61 -10.37 11.49 -14.19
C LEU A 61 -11.14 11.12 -12.92
N GLN A 62 -12.37 10.64 -13.06
CA GLN A 62 -13.18 10.14 -11.94
C GLN A 62 -12.55 8.89 -11.31
N LEU A 63 -12.04 7.96 -12.12
CA LEU A 63 -11.33 6.78 -11.63
C LEU A 63 -10.04 7.16 -10.89
N PHE A 64 -9.24 8.08 -11.45
CA PHE A 64 -8.03 8.57 -10.77
C PHE A 64 -8.36 9.25 -9.44
N LEU A 65 -9.43 10.05 -9.38
CA LEU A 65 -9.88 10.66 -8.13
C LEU A 65 -10.30 9.61 -7.11
N LEU A 66 -11.04 8.58 -7.52
CA LEU A 66 -11.45 7.46 -6.66
C LEU A 66 -10.24 6.70 -6.12
N MET A 67 -9.25 6.41 -6.96
CA MET A 67 -8.00 5.76 -6.56
C MET A 67 -7.16 6.64 -5.63
N ALA A 68 -7.18 7.95 -5.82
CA ALA A 68 -6.49 8.86 -4.91
C ALA A 68 -7.17 8.94 -3.54
N LEU A 69 -8.49 8.97 -3.48
CA LEU A 69 -9.25 9.10 -2.23
C LEU A 69 -9.30 7.80 -1.43
N ILE A 70 -9.64 6.68 -2.06
CA ILE A 70 -9.88 5.42 -1.33
C ILE A 70 -8.58 4.68 -1.03
N PRO A 71 -7.86 4.09 -1.99
CA PRO A 71 -6.66 3.33 -1.64
C PRO A 71 -5.51 4.21 -1.18
N THR A 72 -5.33 5.41 -1.74
CA THR A 72 -4.18 6.24 -1.39
C THR A 72 -4.45 7.03 -0.11
N LEU A 73 -5.46 7.88 -0.08
CA LEU A 73 -5.68 8.75 1.08
C LEU A 73 -6.14 7.95 2.30
N LEU A 74 -7.12 7.07 2.17
CA LEU A 74 -7.59 6.26 3.29
C LEU A 74 -6.63 5.10 3.59
N GLY A 75 -6.30 4.26 2.62
CA GLY A 75 -5.49 3.07 2.82
C GLY A 75 -4.09 3.37 3.33
N HIS A 76 -3.31 4.19 2.63
CA HIS A 76 -1.96 4.55 3.07
C HIS A 76 -1.95 5.40 4.34
N THR A 77 -2.96 6.24 4.57
CA THR A 77 -3.04 6.98 5.83
C THR A 77 -3.29 6.06 7.01
N MET A 78 -4.13 5.03 6.85
CA MET A 78 -4.33 4.00 7.89
C MET A 78 -3.05 3.21 8.15
N GLN A 79 -2.28 2.84 7.13
CA GLN A 79 -0.98 2.21 7.29
C GLN A 79 0.01 3.12 8.01
N ASN A 80 0.09 4.39 7.64
CA ASN A 80 0.93 5.39 8.30
C ASN A 80 0.51 5.67 9.74
N TRP A 81 -0.77 5.53 10.05
CA TRP A 81 -1.26 5.56 11.42
C TRP A 81 -0.79 4.32 12.18
N ALA A 82 -1.01 3.13 11.64
CA ALA A 82 -0.64 1.86 12.25
C ALA A 82 0.86 1.76 12.58
N ILE A 83 1.73 2.26 11.69
CA ILE A 83 3.20 2.23 11.88
C ILE A 83 3.66 3.09 13.07
N GLY A 84 2.84 4.03 13.53
CA GLY A 84 3.10 4.82 14.74
C GLY A 84 2.90 4.03 16.04
N TYR A 85 2.10 2.97 16.00
CA TYR A 85 1.72 2.15 17.17
C TYR A 85 2.27 0.73 17.09
N LEU A 86 2.29 0.13 15.91
CA LEU A 86 2.71 -1.24 15.68
C LEU A 86 4.16 -1.32 15.22
N PRO A 87 4.84 -2.45 15.45
CA PRO A 87 6.14 -2.74 14.85
C PRO A 87 6.08 -2.65 13.32
N ALA A 88 7.13 -2.10 12.68
CA ALA A 88 7.18 -1.93 11.24
C ALA A 88 7.02 -3.27 10.48
N TYR A 89 7.52 -4.36 11.04
CA TYR A 89 7.41 -5.67 10.42
C TYR A 89 5.96 -6.19 10.40
N ILE A 90 5.16 -5.94 11.44
CA ILE A 90 3.73 -6.32 11.46
C ILE A 90 2.97 -5.57 10.36
N VAL A 91 3.19 -4.25 10.24
CA VAL A 91 2.56 -3.47 9.17
C VAL A 91 3.01 -3.95 7.79
N SER A 92 4.29 -4.27 7.62
CA SER A 92 4.82 -4.78 6.35
C SER A 92 4.25 -6.17 5.99
N ILE A 93 4.12 -7.07 6.97
CA ILE A 93 3.56 -8.41 6.74
C ILE A 93 2.05 -8.33 6.46
N SER A 94 1.31 -7.41 7.09
CA SER A 94 -0.12 -7.25 6.82
C SER A 94 -0.42 -6.89 5.37
N LEU A 95 0.53 -6.25 4.65
CA LEU A 95 0.42 -6.01 3.21
C LEU A 95 0.37 -7.29 2.38
N LEU A 96 0.90 -8.40 2.89
CA LEU A 96 0.79 -9.69 2.21
C LEU A 96 -0.66 -10.20 2.15
N ALA A 97 -1.56 -9.69 2.99
CA ALA A 97 -2.98 -9.97 2.91
C ALA A 97 -3.71 -9.19 1.79
N GLU A 98 -3.09 -8.16 1.22
CA GLU A 98 -3.67 -7.33 0.16
C GLU A 98 -4.07 -8.15 -1.08
N PRO A 99 -3.24 -9.08 -1.64
CA PRO A 99 -3.65 -9.93 -2.75
C PRO A 99 -4.85 -10.82 -2.43
N VAL A 100 -5.02 -11.22 -1.17
CA VAL A 100 -6.17 -12.01 -0.74
C VAL A 100 -7.44 -11.15 -0.75
N GLY A 101 -7.34 -9.95 -0.17
CA GLY A 101 -8.44 -8.98 -0.16
C GLY A 101 -8.86 -8.56 -1.58
N SER A 102 -7.89 -8.24 -2.43
CA SER A 102 -8.17 -7.87 -3.82
C SER A 102 -8.77 -9.03 -4.63
N GLY A 103 -8.32 -10.26 -4.41
CA GLY A 103 -8.90 -11.45 -5.04
C GLY A 103 -10.36 -11.70 -4.62
N LEU A 104 -10.68 -11.49 -3.34
CA LEU A 104 -12.07 -11.56 -2.85
C LEU A 104 -12.96 -10.48 -3.47
N LEU A 105 -12.46 -9.25 -3.56
CA LEU A 105 -13.20 -8.15 -4.18
C LEU A 105 -13.41 -8.40 -5.69
N ALA A 106 -12.40 -8.90 -6.39
CA ALA A 106 -12.51 -9.28 -7.79
C ALA A 106 -13.58 -10.36 -8.01
N TRP A 107 -13.62 -11.35 -7.14
CA TRP A 107 -14.67 -12.37 -7.19
C TRP A 107 -16.08 -11.79 -6.94
N LEU A 108 -16.23 -10.94 -5.92
CA LEU A 108 -17.54 -10.36 -5.55
C LEU A 108 -18.08 -9.37 -6.58
N PHE A 109 -17.21 -8.51 -7.14
CA PHE A 109 -17.65 -7.42 -8.03
C PHE A 109 -17.56 -7.76 -9.51
N PHE A 110 -16.61 -8.61 -9.90
CA PHE A 110 -16.36 -8.96 -11.30
C PHE A 110 -16.67 -10.42 -11.63
N ASN A 111 -17.13 -11.23 -10.64
CA ASN A 111 -17.34 -12.66 -10.79
C ASN A 111 -16.10 -13.44 -11.28
N GLU A 112 -14.91 -12.91 -11.03
CA GLU A 112 -13.64 -13.56 -11.36
C GLU A 112 -13.31 -14.59 -10.28
N VAL A 113 -13.58 -15.87 -10.55
CA VAL A 113 -13.29 -16.94 -9.59
C VAL A 113 -11.78 -17.13 -9.45
N PRO A 114 -11.22 -16.96 -8.22
CA PRO A 114 -9.80 -17.17 -7.99
C PRO A 114 -9.38 -18.60 -8.33
N SER A 115 -8.22 -18.76 -8.96
CA SER A 115 -7.67 -20.09 -9.22
C SER A 115 -7.33 -20.81 -7.91
N PHE A 116 -7.32 -22.15 -7.94
CA PHE A 116 -6.99 -22.96 -6.77
C PHE A 116 -5.64 -22.56 -6.13
N GLY A 117 -4.64 -22.22 -6.95
CA GLY A 117 -3.34 -21.75 -6.47
C GLY A 117 -3.41 -20.43 -5.70
N VAL A 118 -4.28 -19.51 -6.12
CA VAL A 118 -4.51 -18.23 -5.42
C VAL A 118 -5.18 -18.48 -4.06
N ILE A 119 -6.15 -19.38 -4.01
CA ILE A 119 -6.83 -19.74 -2.75
C ILE A 119 -5.84 -20.38 -1.78
N LEU A 120 -5.08 -21.37 -2.22
CA LEU A 120 -4.09 -22.05 -1.40
C LEU A 120 -3.01 -21.09 -0.90
N GLY A 121 -2.46 -20.25 -1.78
CA GLY A 121 -1.48 -19.22 -1.42
C GLY A 121 -2.05 -18.22 -0.41
N GLY A 122 -3.28 -17.78 -0.60
CA GLY A 122 -3.99 -16.89 0.32
C GLY A 122 -4.15 -17.49 1.72
N LEU A 123 -4.52 -18.76 1.82
CA LEU A 123 -4.61 -19.47 3.11
C LEU A 123 -3.26 -19.55 3.83
N ILE A 124 -2.18 -19.83 3.11
CA ILE A 124 -0.82 -19.86 3.67
C ILE A 124 -0.44 -18.48 4.21
N VAL A 125 -0.70 -17.42 3.44
CA VAL A 125 -0.41 -16.03 3.86
C VAL A 125 -1.19 -15.64 5.12
N ILE A 126 -2.49 -15.92 5.16
CA ILE A 126 -3.33 -15.61 6.34
C ILE A 126 -2.87 -16.40 7.56
N SER A 127 -2.55 -17.69 7.39
CA SER A 127 -2.03 -18.53 8.47
C SER A 127 -0.70 -18.00 9.01
N GLY A 128 0.21 -17.59 8.13
CA GLY A 128 1.48 -16.98 8.53
C GLY A 128 1.29 -15.66 9.29
N LEU A 129 0.40 -14.80 8.82
CA LEU A 129 0.07 -13.53 9.49
C LEU A 129 -0.52 -13.79 10.88
N TYR A 130 -1.43 -14.75 11.01
CA TYR A 130 -2.03 -15.13 12.28
C TYR A 130 -0.97 -15.61 13.30
N LEU A 131 -0.02 -16.46 12.87
CA LEU A 131 1.07 -16.93 13.74
C LEU A 131 1.98 -15.78 14.21
N VAL A 132 2.26 -14.81 13.34
CA VAL A 132 3.07 -13.63 13.72
C VAL A 132 2.36 -12.79 14.78
N ILE A 133 1.05 -12.58 14.64
CA ILE A 133 0.25 -11.80 15.62
C ILE A 133 0.22 -12.52 16.98
N LEU A 134 -0.02 -13.83 16.99
CA LEU A 134 0.00 -14.61 18.24
C LEU A 134 1.37 -14.60 18.93
N GLY A 135 2.46 -14.63 18.16
CA GLY A 135 3.81 -14.56 18.72
C GLY A 135 4.12 -13.21 19.36
N GLU A 136 3.48 -12.12 18.92
CA GLU A 136 3.64 -10.78 19.51
C GLU A 136 2.88 -10.65 20.84
N GLU A 137 1.70 -11.26 20.97
CA GLU A 137 0.92 -11.23 22.21
C GLU A 137 1.58 -12.03 23.34
N SER A 138 2.50 -12.93 23.02
CA SER A 138 3.18 -13.78 23.98
C SER A 138 4.47 -13.18 24.54
N ASN A 139 4.92 -12.03 24.05
CA ASN A 139 6.12 -11.31 24.49
C ASN A 139 5.77 -9.98 25.16
#